data_6ac7f71ce820aa8fefabbec7f9c75c54
#
_entry.id   6ac7f71ce820aa8fefabbec7f9c75c54
#
_cell.length_a   1.000
_cell.length_b   1.000
_cell.length_c   1.000
_cell.angle_alpha   90.00
_cell.angle_beta   90.00
_cell.angle_gamma   90.00
#
_symmetry.space_group_name_H-M   'P 1'
#
loop_
_entity.id
_entity.type
_entity.pdbx_description
1 polymer ?
#
loop_
_entity_poly.entity_id
_entity_poly.type
_entity_poly.pdbx_seq_one_letter_code
_entity_poly.pdbx_strand_id
1 'polypeptide(L)'
;MSMGKRKMERPFVVCHMLASLDGKIDGAFFGAPQTAPALQVYGELRGFYSCQATLYGTTTMLGGYADGKVLPLSANGKGLPKENWVNPSGKKMGHFIIAVDPAGELAYSGPTLEKKGRPAAHVVEALTQQASPAYLAYLQERGVSYLFAGKERLDCALLLQKLYRLFGIDKLMLAGGGIVNGSFLAAGLVDEFSLVVAPVADGGSGVASFAQADFLPHWPPAAFHLKSAQTPQPDVLWLRYTKA
;
A
#
# COMPACT_ATOMS: atom_id res chain seq x y z
N MET A 1 -11.67 5.13 -37.55
CA MET A 1 -10.63 4.19 -37.07
C MET A 1 -10.60 4.28 -35.55
N SER A 2 -11.15 3.27 -34.85
CA SER A 2 -11.16 3.19 -33.39
C SER A 2 -9.73 2.86 -32.94
N MET A 3 -9.04 3.82 -32.34
CA MET A 3 -7.81 3.52 -31.61
C MET A 3 -8.18 2.63 -30.43
N GLY A 4 -7.92 1.34 -30.56
CA GLY A 4 -8.10 0.37 -29.48
C GLY A 4 -7.35 0.86 -28.24
N LYS A 5 -8.08 1.11 -27.13
CA LYS A 5 -7.48 1.38 -25.83
C LYS A 5 -6.49 0.26 -25.53
N ARG A 6 -5.19 0.52 -25.58
CA ARG A 6 -4.19 -0.41 -25.07
C ARG A 6 -4.60 -0.77 -23.64
N LYS A 7 -4.95 -2.03 -23.42
CA LYS A 7 -5.27 -2.56 -22.09
C LYS A 7 -4.04 -2.29 -21.22
N MET A 8 -4.18 -1.48 -20.18
CA MET A 8 -3.06 -1.20 -19.28
C MET A 8 -2.69 -2.52 -18.60
N GLU A 9 -1.45 -2.94 -18.76
CA GLU A 9 -0.91 -4.17 -18.14
C GLU A 9 -0.50 -3.89 -16.68
N ARG A 10 -1.40 -3.28 -15.90
CA ARG A 10 -1.24 -3.00 -14.48
C ARG A 10 -2.59 -3.02 -13.75
N PRO A 11 -2.60 -3.21 -12.43
CA PRO A 11 -3.82 -3.08 -11.64
C PRO A 11 -4.47 -1.69 -11.77
N PHE A 12 -5.79 -1.64 -11.62
CA PHE A 12 -6.50 -0.42 -11.27
C PHE A 12 -6.18 -0.06 -9.81
N VAL A 13 -5.69 1.14 -9.56
CA VAL A 13 -5.22 1.58 -8.23
C VAL A 13 -6.23 2.51 -7.59
N VAL A 14 -6.77 2.08 -6.44
CA VAL A 14 -7.60 2.91 -5.57
C VAL A 14 -6.77 3.36 -4.37
N CYS A 15 -6.49 4.65 -4.25
CA CYS A 15 -5.91 5.21 -3.02
C CYS A 15 -7.05 5.42 -2.00
N HIS A 16 -7.17 4.53 -1.01
CA HIS A 16 -8.24 4.55 -0.02
C HIS A 16 -7.70 4.93 1.35
N MET A 17 -8.12 6.10 1.85
CA MET A 17 -7.57 6.70 3.06
C MET A 17 -8.67 7.17 4.02
N LEU A 18 -8.37 7.13 5.30
CA LEU A 18 -9.05 7.86 6.36
C LEU A 18 -8.20 9.05 6.77
N ALA A 19 -8.80 10.22 6.89
CA ALA A 19 -8.09 11.41 7.33
C ALA A 19 -8.93 12.22 8.33
N SER A 20 -8.24 13.02 9.14
CA SER A 20 -8.82 14.11 9.94
C SER A 20 -9.26 15.28 9.04
N LEU A 21 -9.99 16.25 9.59
CA LEU A 21 -10.40 17.48 8.88
C LEU A 21 -9.20 18.29 8.35
N ASP A 22 -8.08 18.25 9.07
CA ASP A 22 -6.82 18.91 8.67
C ASP A 22 -5.87 18.00 7.87
N GLY A 23 -6.40 16.87 7.32
CA GLY A 23 -5.71 16.01 6.35
C GLY A 23 -4.65 15.09 6.93
N LYS A 24 -4.66 14.82 8.24
CA LYS A 24 -3.75 13.87 8.88
C LYS A 24 -4.24 12.44 8.70
N ILE A 25 -3.31 11.50 8.51
CA ILE A 25 -3.60 10.06 8.37
C ILE A 25 -3.05 9.23 9.52
N ASP A 26 -2.50 9.87 10.51
CA ASP A 26 -1.99 9.31 11.76
C ASP A 26 -2.18 10.33 12.87
N GLY A 27 -1.91 9.97 14.13
CA GLY A 27 -1.94 10.88 15.26
C GLY A 27 -3.10 10.68 16.22
N ALA A 28 -3.32 11.69 17.04
CA ALA A 28 -4.25 11.63 18.16
C ALA A 28 -5.73 11.49 17.72
N PHE A 29 -6.08 11.95 16.52
CA PHE A 29 -7.46 11.88 16.05
C PHE A 29 -8.01 10.45 15.99
N PHE A 30 -7.16 9.43 15.79
CA PHE A 30 -7.58 8.01 15.80
C PHE A 30 -8.18 7.57 17.14
N GLY A 31 -7.73 8.15 18.25
CA GLY A 31 -8.25 7.87 19.58
C GLY A 31 -9.49 8.67 19.97
N ALA A 32 -9.89 9.65 19.18
CA ALA A 32 -11.07 10.45 19.45
C ALA A 32 -12.36 9.64 19.23
N PRO A 33 -13.33 9.65 20.18
CA PRO A 33 -14.59 8.91 20.03
C PRO A 33 -15.35 9.24 18.75
N GLN A 34 -15.27 10.48 18.27
CA GLN A 34 -15.90 10.96 17.04
C GLN A 34 -15.32 10.34 15.77
N THR A 35 -14.12 9.75 15.84
CA THR A 35 -13.49 9.05 14.71
C THR A 35 -14.03 7.64 14.53
N ALA A 36 -14.65 7.02 15.54
CA ALA A 36 -15.09 5.64 15.48
C ALA A 36 -16.06 5.33 14.32
N PRO A 37 -17.09 6.17 14.02
CA PRO A 37 -17.96 5.95 12.86
C PRO A 37 -17.20 6.03 11.53
N ALA A 38 -16.23 6.92 11.41
CA ALA A 38 -15.41 7.06 10.21
C ALA A 38 -14.47 5.85 10.01
N LEU A 39 -13.92 5.28 11.09
CA LEU A 39 -13.15 4.02 11.07
C LEU A 39 -14.00 2.85 10.60
N GLN A 40 -15.26 2.75 11.05
CA GLN A 40 -16.19 1.73 10.62
C GLN A 40 -16.46 1.86 9.11
N VAL A 41 -16.85 3.05 8.64
CA VAL A 41 -17.08 3.34 7.21
C VAL A 41 -15.84 3.02 6.38
N TYR A 42 -14.66 3.46 6.81
CA TYR A 42 -13.39 3.15 6.15
C TYR A 42 -13.16 1.64 6.02
N GLY A 43 -13.48 0.87 7.06
CA GLY A 43 -13.38 -0.59 7.04
C GLY A 43 -14.36 -1.24 6.05
N GLU A 44 -15.63 -0.83 6.06
CA GLU A 44 -16.70 -1.36 5.19
C GLU A 44 -16.43 -1.08 3.71
N LEU A 45 -15.92 0.10 3.38
CA LEU A 45 -15.59 0.51 2.02
C LEU A 45 -14.49 -0.32 1.37
N ARG A 46 -13.67 -1.03 2.14
CA ARG A 46 -12.72 -2.02 1.60
C ARG A 46 -13.47 -3.15 0.89
N GLY A 47 -14.59 -3.60 1.44
CA GLY A 47 -15.49 -4.57 0.81
C GLY A 47 -16.11 -4.04 -0.48
N PHE A 48 -16.55 -2.77 -0.49
CA PHE A 48 -17.06 -2.10 -1.69
C PHE A 48 -16.06 -2.13 -2.86
N TYR A 49 -14.79 -1.88 -2.60
CA TYR A 49 -13.76 -1.90 -3.64
C TYR A 49 -13.35 -3.31 -4.07
N SER A 50 -13.47 -4.31 -3.18
CA SER A 50 -13.13 -5.73 -3.46
C SER A 50 -11.76 -5.88 -4.13
N CYS A 51 -10.74 -5.20 -3.61
CA CYS A 51 -9.39 -5.27 -4.14
C CYS A 51 -8.73 -6.60 -3.76
N GLN A 52 -8.04 -7.22 -4.73
CA GLN A 52 -7.28 -8.46 -4.51
C GLN A 52 -6.04 -8.21 -3.65
N ALA A 53 -5.49 -7.01 -3.68
CA ALA A 53 -4.30 -6.63 -2.92
C ALA A 53 -4.48 -5.31 -2.18
N THR A 54 -3.84 -5.22 -1.01
CA THR A 54 -3.64 -3.94 -0.31
C THR A 54 -2.15 -3.67 -0.17
N LEU A 55 -1.73 -2.47 -0.53
CA LEU A 55 -0.34 -2.04 -0.48
C LEU A 55 -0.13 -1.05 0.66
N TYR A 56 0.91 -1.32 1.46
CA TYR A 56 1.34 -0.53 2.61
C TYR A 56 2.83 -0.22 2.53
N GLY A 57 3.25 0.92 3.07
CA GLY A 57 4.66 1.25 3.31
C GLY A 57 5.21 0.63 4.59
N THR A 58 6.54 0.63 4.74
CA THR A 58 7.28 0.04 5.87
C THR A 58 6.74 0.50 7.23
N THR A 59 6.49 1.81 7.42
CA THR A 59 5.96 2.36 8.69
C THR A 59 4.60 1.77 9.03
N THR A 60 3.69 1.68 8.06
CA THR A 60 2.35 1.10 8.26
C THR A 60 2.44 -0.41 8.55
N MET A 61 3.36 -1.11 7.88
CA MET A 61 3.60 -2.53 8.14
C MET A 61 4.09 -2.75 9.58
N LEU A 62 5.03 -1.95 10.06
CA LEU A 62 5.51 -1.99 11.45
C LEU A 62 4.42 -1.63 12.47
N GLY A 63 3.45 -0.83 12.08
CA GLY A 63 2.31 -0.43 12.92
C GLY A 63 1.27 -1.52 13.17
N GLY A 64 1.52 -2.78 12.78
CA GLY A 64 0.63 -3.88 13.13
C GLY A 64 0.41 -4.95 12.06
N TYR A 65 1.28 -5.07 11.06
CA TYR A 65 1.24 -6.12 10.05
C TYR A 65 2.49 -7.00 10.06
N ALA A 66 3.68 -6.41 10.19
CA ALA A 66 4.93 -7.12 10.35
C ALA A 66 5.21 -7.43 11.83
N ASP A 67 6.07 -8.41 12.09
CA ASP A 67 6.49 -8.81 13.44
C ASP A 67 7.63 -7.91 14.00
N GLY A 68 7.83 -6.76 13.40
CA GLY A 68 8.90 -5.82 13.69
C GLY A 68 9.94 -5.76 12.58
N LYS A 69 11.18 -5.39 12.95
CA LYS A 69 12.33 -5.43 12.04
C LYS A 69 13.14 -6.70 12.23
N VAL A 70 13.75 -7.20 11.16
CA VAL A 70 14.68 -8.32 11.25
C VAL A 70 15.88 -7.98 12.11
N LEU A 71 16.31 -8.94 12.94
CA LEU A 71 17.60 -8.86 13.63
C LEU A 71 18.74 -8.94 12.59
N PRO A 72 19.97 -8.49 12.94
CA PRO A 72 21.10 -8.62 12.04
C PRO A 72 21.24 -10.06 11.50
N LEU A 73 21.07 -10.22 10.19
CA LEU A 73 21.16 -11.52 9.53
C LEU A 73 22.63 -11.85 9.32
N SER A 74 23.03 -13.08 9.65
CA SER A 74 24.39 -13.53 9.40
C SER A 74 24.66 -13.60 7.89
N ALA A 75 25.84 -13.15 7.46
CA ALA A 75 26.25 -13.16 6.05
C ALA A 75 26.49 -14.58 5.47
N ASN A 76 26.29 -15.63 6.27
CA ASN A 76 26.56 -17.04 5.93
C ASN A 76 25.52 -17.67 4.99
N GLY A 77 24.49 -16.92 4.56
CA GLY A 77 23.56 -17.38 3.52
C GLY A 77 24.28 -17.41 2.16
N LYS A 78 24.23 -18.53 1.44
CA LYS A 78 24.60 -18.59 0.02
C LYS A 78 23.89 -17.43 -0.68
N GLY A 79 24.64 -16.52 -1.32
CA GLY A 79 24.09 -15.31 -1.94
C GLY A 79 23.04 -15.68 -2.99
N LEU A 80 21.78 -15.48 -2.65
CA LEU A 80 20.69 -15.64 -3.61
C LEU A 80 20.77 -14.52 -4.64
N PRO A 81 20.47 -14.81 -5.92
CA PRO A 81 20.41 -13.78 -6.95
C PRO A 81 19.30 -12.79 -6.63
N LYS A 82 19.51 -11.52 -6.96
CA LYS A 82 18.51 -10.46 -6.79
C LYS A 82 17.44 -10.52 -7.88
N GLU A 83 16.67 -11.60 -7.87
CA GLU A 83 15.58 -11.90 -8.80
C GLU A 83 14.26 -12.02 -8.05
N ASN A 84 13.15 -11.88 -8.78
CA ASN A 84 11.84 -12.06 -8.15
C ASN A 84 11.65 -13.51 -7.72
N TRP A 85 11.03 -13.72 -6.57
CA TRP A 85 10.63 -15.04 -6.12
C TRP A 85 9.15 -15.07 -5.71
N VAL A 86 8.41 -16.01 -6.27
CA VAL A 86 6.97 -16.16 -6.05
C VAL A 86 6.70 -17.51 -5.43
N ASN A 87 6.13 -17.52 -4.21
CA ASN A 87 5.65 -18.72 -3.57
C ASN A 87 4.38 -19.22 -4.30
N PRO A 88 4.39 -20.43 -4.92
CA PRO A 88 3.26 -20.93 -5.68
C PRO A 88 2.00 -21.12 -4.84
N SER A 89 2.13 -21.52 -3.58
CA SER A 89 1.00 -21.70 -2.66
C SER A 89 0.42 -20.34 -2.25
N GLY A 90 1.28 -19.36 -1.95
CA GLY A 90 0.86 -17.99 -1.63
C GLY A 90 0.13 -17.33 -2.81
N LYS A 91 0.63 -17.51 -4.03
CA LYS A 91 -0.03 -16.98 -5.24
C LYS A 91 -1.47 -17.51 -5.39
N LYS A 92 -1.75 -18.75 -5.03
CA LYS A 92 -3.09 -19.36 -5.14
C LYS A 92 -4.12 -18.79 -4.16
N MET A 93 -3.70 -18.07 -3.13
CA MET A 93 -4.62 -17.49 -2.14
C MET A 93 -5.53 -16.42 -2.73
N GLY A 94 -5.10 -15.71 -3.77
CA GLY A 94 -5.90 -14.68 -4.46
C GLY A 94 -6.08 -13.38 -3.69
N HIS A 95 -5.59 -13.30 -2.44
CA HIS A 95 -5.56 -12.10 -1.60
C HIS A 95 -4.15 -11.82 -1.14
N PHE A 96 -3.73 -10.54 -1.24
CA PHE A 96 -2.33 -10.16 -1.03
C PHE A 96 -2.19 -8.91 -0.16
N ILE A 97 -1.15 -8.90 0.67
CA ILE A 97 -0.61 -7.70 1.28
C ILE A 97 0.73 -7.41 0.63
N ILE A 98 0.84 -6.25 0.01
CA ILE A 98 2.07 -5.80 -0.63
C ILE A 98 2.78 -4.86 0.35
N ALA A 99 3.93 -5.26 0.84
CA ALA A 99 4.75 -4.48 1.74
C ALA A 99 5.83 -3.74 0.94
N VAL A 100 5.79 -2.41 0.91
CA VAL A 100 6.85 -1.60 0.32
C VAL A 100 7.96 -1.46 1.33
N ASP A 101 9.02 -2.24 1.15
CA ASP A 101 10.20 -2.30 2.02
C ASP A 101 11.49 -2.27 1.20
N PRO A 102 11.88 -1.09 0.66
CA PRO A 102 12.95 -0.98 -0.33
C PRO A 102 14.29 -1.61 0.09
N ALA A 103 14.63 -1.53 1.36
CA ALA A 103 15.91 -2.03 1.91
C ALA A 103 15.83 -3.47 2.43
N GLY A 104 14.63 -3.99 2.70
CA GLY A 104 14.44 -5.31 3.29
C GLY A 104 14.71 -5.33 4.79
N GLU A 105 13.82 -4.72 5.57
CA GLU A 105 13.96 -4.58 7.01
C GLU A 105 12.86 -5.31 7.82
N LEU A 106 11.74 -5.67 7.17
CA LEU A 106 10.55 -6.19 7.87
C LEU A 106 10.70 -7.66 8.25
N ALA A 107 10.22 -7.99 9.45
CA ALA A 107 10.22 -9.36 9.95
C ALA A 107 8.83 -10.01 9.82
N TYR A 108 8.83 -11.32 9.54
CA TYR A 108 7.63 -12.13 9.41
C TYR A 108 7.82 -13.51 10.05
N SER A 109 6.81 -13.99 10.76
CA SER A 109 6.75 -15.37 11.27
C SER A 109 6.30 -16.38 10.20
N GLY A 110 5.63 -15.92 9.15
CA GLY A 110 5.16 -16.75 8.04
C GLY A 110 4.68 -15.94 6.84
N PRO A 111 4.20 -16.63 5.79
CA PRO A 111 3.87 -15.99 4.52
C PRO A 111 2.48 -15.36 4.47
N THR A 112 1.69 -15.51 5.54
CA THR A 112 0.27 -15.16 5.56
C THR A 112 -0.03 -14.25 6.73
N LEU A 113 -0.82 -13.21 6.46
CA LEU A 113 -1.34 -12.31 7.50
C LEU A 113 -2.86 -12.44 7.59
N GLU A 114 -3.35 -12.54 8.83
CA GLU A 114 -4.76 -12.57 9.15
C GLU A 114 -5.14 -11.30 9.91
N LYS A 115 -6.21 -10.66 9.48
CA LYS A 115 -6.78 -9.49 10.15
C LYS A 115 -8.28 -9.67 10.28
N LYS A 116 -8.80 -9.35 11.47
CA LYS A 116 -10.24 -9.46 11.75
C LYS A 116 -11.07 -8.78 10.66
N GLY A 117 -12.06 -9.51 10.13
CA GLY A 117 -12.96 -9.02 9.10
C GLY A 117 -12.38 -8.94 7.68
N ARG A 118 -11.21 -9.56 7.43
CA ARG A 118 -10.58 -9.63 6.11
C ARG A 118 -10.18 -11.07 5.78
N PRO A 119 -10.16 -11.44 4.48
CA PRO A 119 -9.56 -12.71 4.08
C PRO A 119 -8.10 -12.78 4.50
N ALA A 120 -7.63 -13.99 4.83
CA ALA A 120 -6.20 -14.25 4.98
C ALA A 120 -5.47 -13.88 3.69
N ALA A 121 -4.35 -13.18 3.80
CA ALA A 121 -3.65 -12.62 2.65
C ALA A 121 -2.18 -13.05 2.64
N HIS A 122 -1.67 -13.42 1.46
CA HIS A 122 -0.26 -13.72 1.26
C HIS A 122 0.56 -12.42 1.24
N VAL A 123 1.71 -12.44 1.90
CA VAL A 123 2.64 -11.31 1.93
C VAL A 123 3.54 -11.34 0.71
N VAL A 124 3.65 -10.19 0.04
CA VAL A 124 4.57 -9.95 -1.07
C VAL A 124 5.41 -8.71 -0.76
N GLU A 125 6.72 -8.90 -0.60
CA GLU A 125 7.67 -7.83 -0.39
C GLU A 125 8.03 -7.12 -1.70
N ALA A 126 7.92 -5.79 -1.72
CA ALA A 126 8.36 -4.94 -2.81
C ALA A 126 9.71 -4.31 -2.47
N LEU A 127 10.77 -4.90 -2.98
CA LEU A 127 12.17 -4.60 -2.68
C LEU A 127 12.83 -3.76 -3.77
N THR A 128 13.95 -3.14 -3.42
CA THR A 128 14.93 -2.58 -4.38
C THR A 128 16.24 -3.39 -4.35
N GLN A 129 17.18 -3.01 -5.20
CA GLN A 129 18.50 -3.66 -5.21
C GLN A 129 19.32 -3.42 -3.92
N GLN A 130 18.80 -2.67 -2.95
CA GLN A 130 19.41 -2.47 -1.64
C GLN A 130 19.22 -3.69 -0.72
N ALA A 131 18.14 -4.48 -0.90
CA ALA A 131 17.91 -5.66 -0.08
C ALA A 131 19.06 -6.65 -0.17
N SER A 132 19.51 -7.16 1.00
CA SER A 132 20.64 -8.07 1.09
C SER A 132 20.28 -9.50 0.66
N PRO A 133 21.23 -10.28 0.10
CA PRO A 133 21.00 -11.70 -0.19
C PRO A 133 20.57 -12.52 1.05
N ALA A 134 21.07 -12.15 2.23
CA ALA A 134 20.67 -12.79 3.49
C ALA A 134 19.17 -12.55 3.80
N TYR A 135 18.66 -11.36 3.49
CA TYR A 135 17.24 -11.07 3.64
C TYR A 135 16.37 -11.86 2.65
N LEU A 136 16.84 -12.06 1.43
CA LEU A 136 16.14 -12.90 0.46
C LEU A 136 16.01 -14.35 0.93
N ALA A 137 17.10 -14.91 1.50
CA ALA A 137 17.08 -16.24 2.09
C ALA A 137 16.08 -16.30 3.26
N TYR A 138 16.11 -15.30 4.14
CA TYR A 138 15.15 -15.15 5.24
C TYR A 138 13.71 -15.17 4.76
N LEU A 139 13.36 -14.44 3.71
CA LEU A 139 12.00 -14.42 3.16
C LEU A 139 11.59 -15.77 2.56
N GLN A 140 12.50 -16.42 1.81
CA GLN A 140 12.24 -17.75 1.22
C GLN A 140 12.00 -18.82 2.29
N GLU A 141 12.78 -18.85 3.37
CA GLU A 141 12.59 -19.77 4.49
C GLU A 141 11.20 -19.62 5.13
N ARG A 142 10.63 -18.42 5.12
CA ARG A 142 9.30 -18.11 5.64
C ARG A 142 8.19 -18.21 4.59
N GLY A 143 8.56 -18.51 3.36
CA GLY A 143 7.62 -18.62 2.26
C GLY A 143 7.04 -17.27 1.79
N VAL A 144 7.63 -16.13 2.19
CA VAL A 144 7.19 -14.79 1.80
C VAL A 144 7.68 -14.48 0.40
N SER A 145 6.78 -14.15 -0.53
CA SER A 145 7.15 -13.75 -1.89
C SER A 145 7.81 -12.38 -1.91
N TYR A 146 8.68 -12.15 -2.90
CA TYR A 146 9.27 -10.83 -3.09
C TYR A 146 9.50 -10.48 -4.56
N LEU A 147 9.39 -9.17 -4.85
CA LEU A 147 9.60 -8.58 -6.16
C LEU A 147 10.62 -7.46 -6.07
N PHE A 148 11.53 -7.40 -7.02
CA PHE A 148 12.43 -6.26 -7.19
C PHE A 148 11.79 -5.21 -8.09
N ALA A 149 11.63 -3.98 -7.60
CA ALA A 149 11.07 -2.87 -8.36
C ALA A 149 11.86 -1.59 -8.10
N GLY A 150 13.02 -1.48 -8.74
CA GLY A 150 13.91 -0.31 -8.65
C GLY A 150 15.32 -0.64 -8.15
N LYS A 151 16.22 0.34 -8.28
CA LYS A 151 17.60 0.22 -7.80
C LYS A 151 17.75 0.71 -6.36
N GLU A 152 17.55 1.99 -6.13
CA GLU A 152 17.64 2.65 -4.82
C GLU A 152 16.28 3.06 -4.29
N ARG A 153 15.38 3.46 -5.19
CA ARG A 153 14.00 3.85 -4.90
C ARG A 153 13.05 2.92 -5.62
N LEU A 154 11.85 2.81 -5.05
CA LEU A 154 10.78 2.03 -5.66
C LEU A 154 10.37 2.64 -7.01
N ASP A 155 10.37 1.83 -8.04
CA ASP A 155 9.70 2.10 -9.31
C ASP A 155 8.26 1.58 -9.22
N CYS A 156 7.34 2.50 -8.94
CA CYS A 156 5.93 2.18 -8.74
C CYS A 156 5.28 1.57 -10.00
N ALA A 157 5.68 2.02 -11.20
CA ALA A 157 5.13 1.50 -12.45
C ALA A 157 5.59 0.06 -12.69
N LEU A 158 6.88 -0.22 -12.50
CA LEU A 158 7.45 -1.56 -12.60
C LEU A 158 6.84 -2.50 -11.56
N LEU A 159 6.62 -2.04 -10.32
CA LEU A 159 5.95 -2.82 -9.28
C LEU A 159 4.54 -3.22 -9.73
N LEU A 160 3.71 -2.28 -10.16
CA LEU A 160 2.36 -2.56 -10.62
C LEU A 160 2.33 -3.56 -11.78
N GLN A 161 3.23 -3.40 -12.75
CA GLN A 161 3.35 -4.32 -13.88
C GLN A 161 3.68 -5.75 -13.41
N LYS A 162 4.61 -5.90 -12.45
CA LYS A 162 4.98 -7.21 -11.89
C LYS A 162 3.84 -7.83 -11.07
N LEU A 163 3.13 -7.04 -10.27
CA LEU A 163 1.97 -7.51 -9.51
C LEU A 163 0.88 -8.03 -10.45
N TYR A 164 0.59 -7.32 -11.53
CA TYR A 164 -0.35 -7.77 -12.55
C TYR A 164 0.10 -9.07 -13.22
N ARG A 165 1.33 -9.12 -13.73
CA ARG A 165 1.83 -10.26 -14.51
C ARG A 165 2.09 -11.51 -13.67
N LEU A 166 2.65 -11.37 -12.46
CA LEU A 166 3.10 -12.50 -11.65
C LEU A 166 2.01 -13.02 -10.72
N PHE A 167 1.12 -12.14 -10.23
CA PHE A 167 0.07 -12.50 -9.26
C PHE A 167 -1.35 -12.40 -9.82
N GLY A 168 -1.56 -11.83 -11.00
CA GLY A 168 -2.88 -11.64 -11.59
C GLY A 168 -3.73 -10.60 -10.84
N ILE A 169 -3.09 -9.62 -10.22
CA ILE A 169 -3.77 -8.57 -9.47
C ILE A 169 -4.33 -7.54 -10.46
N ASP A 170 -5.65 -7.49 -10.61
CA ASP A 170 -6.36 -6.54 -11.48
C ASP A 170 -6.74 -5.25 -10.74
N LYS A 171 -6.95 -5.33 -9.42
CA LYS A 171 -7.32 -4.18 -8.59
C LYS A 171 -6.52 -4.17 -7.28
N LEU A 172 -5.89 -3.03 -7.00
CA LEU A 172 -5.03 -2.82 -5.86
C LEU A 172 -5.52 -1.62 -5.03
N MET A 173 -5.59 -1.80 -3.72
CA MET A 173 -5.83 -0.73 -2.76
C MET A 173 -4.49 -0.19 -2.25
N LEU A 174 -4.21 1.07 -2.51
CA LEU A 174 -3.11 1.82 -1.90
C LEU A 174 -3.65 2.41 -0.59
N ALA A 175 -3.12 1.98 0.55
CA ALA A 175 -3.71 2.26 1.86
C ALA A 175 -2.69 2.80 2.89
N GLY A 176 -1.71 3.54 2.44
CA GLY A 176 -0.88 4.33 3.32
C GLY A 176 0.61 3.94 3.39
N GLY A 177 1.25 4.70 4.10
CA GLY A 177 1.76 5.91 4.54
C GLY A 177 1.91 7.01 3.50
N GLY A 178 2.08 8.23 3.95
CA GLY A 178 2.12 9.42 3.11
C GLY A 178 3.16 9.37 1.99
N ILE A 179 4.36 8.85 2.28
CA ILE A 179 5.46 8.75 1.30
C ILE A 179 5.10 7.79 0.16
N VAL A 180 4.51 6.64 0.47
CA VAL A 180 4.11 5.66 -0.55
C VAL A 180 2.98 6.21 -1.39
N ASN A 181 1.95 6.80 -0.77
CA ASN A 181 0.87 7.47 -1.49
C ASN A 181 1.40 8.59 -2.40
N GLY A 182 2.31 9.42 -1.88
CA GLY A 182 2.96 10.49 -2.64
C GLY A 182 3.73 9.97 -3.84
N SER A 183 4.45 8.85 -3.69
CA SER A 183 5.19 8.21 -4.79
C SER A 183 4.27 7.77 -5.93
N PHE A 184 3.14 7.13 -5.60
CA PHE A 184 2.15 6.70 -6.61
C PHE A 184 1.41 7.87 -7.27
N LEU A 185 1.07 8.91 -6.48
CA LEU A 185 0.44 10.12 -7.00
C LEU A 185 1.38 10.88 -7.94
N ALA A 186 2.63 11.09 -7.54
CA ALA A 186 3.64 11.76 -8.36
C ALA A 186 3.92 11.01 -9.68
N ALA A 187 3.86 9.69 -9.66
CA ALA A 187 3.98 8.86 -10.86
C ALA A 187 2.70 8.81 -11.71
N GLY A 188 1.61 9.46 -11.29
CA GLY A 188 0.32 9.45 -12.00
C GLY A 188 -0.34 8.08 -12.06
N LEU A 189 -0.12 7.22 -11.04
CA LEU A 189 -0.55 5.83 -11.02
C LEU A 189 -1.78 5.55 -10.16
N VAL A 190 -2.41 6.59 -9.59
CA VAL A 190 -3.69 6.49 -8.86
C VAL A 190 -4.83 6.74 -9.84
N ASP A 191 -5.73 5.77 -9.99
CA ASP A 191 -6.88 5.84 -10.89
C ASP A 191 -8.12 6.41 -10.19
N GLU A 192 -8.32 6.04 -8.91
CA GLU A 192 -9.39 6.58 -8.07
C GLU A 192 -8.83 6.94 -6.68
N PHE A 193 -9.25 8.08 -6.17
CA PHE A 193 -8.99 8.51 -4.81
C PHE A 193 -10.28 8.38 -3.99
N SER A 194 -10.21 7.68 -2.87
CA SER A 194 -11.32 7.44 -1.94
C SER A 194 -10.92 7.93 -0.56
N LEU A 195 -11.51 9.04 -0.12
CA LEU A 195 -11.16 9.67 1.13
C LEU A 195 -12.36 9.65 2.08
N VAL A 196 -12.21 8.99 3.21
CA VAL A 196 -13.12 9.12 4.36
C VAL A 196 -12.57 10.21 5.26
N VAL A 197 -13.39 11.19 5.62
CA VAL A 197 -13.00 12.29 6.50
C VAL A 197 -13.73 12.13 7.83
N ALA A 198 -12.96 11.99 8.91
CA ALA A 198 -13.47 12.00 10.27
C ALA A 198 -13.75 13.44 10.72
N PRO A 199 -14.79 13.71 11.53
CA PRO A 199 -15.16 15.06 11.99
C PRO A 199 -14.26 15.56 13.15
N VAL A 200 -12.96 15.38 13.00
CA VAL A 200 -11.95 15.72 14.03
C VAL A 200 -10.75 16.37 13.34
N ALA A 201 -10.26 17.47 13.90
CA ALA A 201 -8.97 18.04 13.53
C ALA A 201 -7.91 17.52 14.52
N ASP A 202 -6.77 17.05 14.00
CA ASP A 202 -5.67 16.51 14.81
C ASP A 202 -4.80 17.63 15.40
N GLY A 203 -4.44 18.62 14.56
CA GLY A 203 -3.61 19.76 14.92
C GLY A 203 -2.12 19.44 15.15
N GLY A 204 -1.72 18.17 15.09
CA GLY A 204 -0.34 17.73 15.32
C GLY A 204 0.63 18.22 14.24
N SER A 205 1.71 18.89 14.64
CA SER A 205 2.84 19.17 13.76
C SER A 205 3.69 17.91 13.57
N GLY A 206 4.13 17.63 12.34
CA GLY A 206 4.94 16.42 12.04
C GLY A 206 4.14 15.13 11.86
N VAL A 207 2.83 15.15 12.01
CA VAL A 207 1.96 14.02 11.69
C VAL A 207 1.80 13.91 10.17
N ALA A 208 1.89 12.68 9.64
CA ALA A 208 1.82 12.44 8.21
C ALA A 208 0.48 12.89 7.61
N SER A 209 0.55 13.56 6.48
CA SER A 209 -0.60 13.79 5.60
C SER A 209 -0.82 12.60 4.66
N PHE A 210 -1.97 12.55 3.98
CA PHE A 210 -2.30 11.44 3.09
C PHE A 210 -1.36 11.28 1.88
N ALA A 211 -0.58 12.30 1.53
CA ALA A 211 0.45 12.22 0.51
C ALA A 211 1.62 13.15 0.86
N GLN A 212 2.83 12.62 0.82
CA GLN A 212 4.08 13.34 1.07
C GLN A 212 5.08 12.97 -0.02
N ALA A 213 5.68 13.96 -0.64
CA ALA A 213 6.66 13.78 -1.70
C ALA A 213 7.85 14.73 -1.57
N ASP A 214 8.21 15.10 -0.34
CA ASP A 214 9.33 16.00 -0.02
C ASP A 214 10.68 15.48 -0.55
N PHE A 215 10.76 14.18 -0.81
CA PHE A 215 11.91 13.53 -1.44
C PHE A 215 12.02 13.74 -2.96
N LEU A 216 10.99 14.33 -3.58
CA LEU A 216 11.00 14.69 -5.01
C LEU A 216 11.33 16.17 -5.17
N PRO A 217 12.33 16.54 -6.00
CA PRO A 217 12.71 17.94 -6.20
C PRO A 217 11.60 18.77 -6.87
N HIS A 218 10.76 18.13 -7.65
CA HIS A 218 9.60 18.74 -8.30
C HIS A 218 8.44 17.76 -8.33
N TRP A 219 7.35 18.14 -7.70
CA TRP A 219 6.08 17.43 -7.78
C TRP A 219 4.99 18.37 -8.29
N PRO A 220 4.58 18.28 -9.56
CA PRO A 220 3.44 19.05 -10.04
C PRO A 220 2.17 18.56 -9.34
N PRO A 221 1.26 19.47 -8.96
CA PRO A 221 -0.03 19.07 -8.39
C PRO A 221 -0.76 18.09 -9.30
N ALA A 222 -1.28 16.99 -8.69
CA ALA A 222 -2.10 16.03 -9.42
C ALA A 222 -3.57 16.49 -9.40
N ALA A 223 -4.22 16.53 -10.55
CA ALA A 223 -5.61 16.95 -10.70
C ALA A 223 -6.54 15.76 -10.76
N PHE A 224 -7.73 15.92 -10.17
CA PHE A 224 -8.77 14.92 -10.12
C PHE A 224 -10.15 15.53 -10.35
N HIS A 225 -11.08 14.74 -10.87
CA HIS A 225 -12.50 15.09 -11.00
C HIS A 225 -13.31 14.46 -9.86
N LEU A 226 -14.15 15.25 -9.19
CA LEU A 226 -15.07 14.74 -8.18
C LEU A 226 -16.05 13.76 -8.83
N LYS A 227 -16.07 12.52 -8.32
CA LYS A 227 -16.98 11.47 -8.77
C LYS A 227 -18.23 11.40 -7.89
N SER A 228 -18.05 11.48 -6.57
CA SER A 228 -19.15 11.53 -5.60
C SER A 228 -18.71 12.10 -4.27
N ALA A 229 -19.66 12.70 -3.54
CA ALA A 229 -19.54 13.07 -2.14
C ALA A 229 -20.77 12.51 -1.40
N GLN A 230 -20.55 11.77 -0.33
CA GLN A 230 -21.61 11.08 0.43
C GLN A 230 -21.35 11.20 1.94
N THR A 231 -22.42 11.12 2.71
CA THR A 231 -22.40 11.07 4.18
C THR A 231 -22.95 9.70 4.64
N PRO A 232 -22.14 8.63 4.59
CA PRO A 232 -22.59 7.26 4.89
C PRO A 232 -22.99 7.07 6.36
N GLN A 233 -22.50 7.91 7.25
CA GLN A 233 -22.86 8.02 8.66
C GLN A 233 -22.96 9.51 9.03
N PRO A 234 -23.71 9.90 10.08
CA PRO A 234 -23.68 11.28 10.58
C PRO A 234 -22.25 11.77 10.79
N ASP A 235 -22.00 13.00 10.33
CA ASP A 235 -20.71 13.70 10.43
C ASP A 235 -19.51 13.04 9.70
N VAL A 236 -19.70 11.91 9.02
CA VAL A 236 -18.66 11.24 8.23
C VAL A 236 -18.83 11.57 6.76
N LEU A 237 -17.80 12.12 6.14
CA LEU A 237 -17.79 12.42 4.72
C LEU A 237 -16.98 11.37 3.95
N TRP A 238 -17.55 10.85 2.85
CA TRP A 238 -16.85 10.01 1.89
C TRP A 238 -16.77 10.68 0.54
N LEU A 239 -15.55 11.03 0.13
CA LEU A 239 -15.23 11.66 -1.14
C LEU A 239 -14.59 10.65 -2.08
N ARG A 240 -15.04 10.64 -3.34
CA ARG A 240 -14.42 9.89 -4.41
C ARG A 240 -14.02 10.81 -5.55
N TYR A 241 -12.81 10.63 -6.02
CA TYR A 241 -12.28 11.36 -7.17
C TYR A 241 -11.68 10.39 -8.17
N THR A 242 -11.79 10.69 -9.44
CA THR A 242 -11.10 9.97 -10.53
C THR A 242 -10.03 10.85 -11.13
N LYS A 243 -8.98 10.24 -11.63
CA LYS A 243 -7.90 10.95 -12.33
C LYS A 243 -8.47 11.81 -13.47
N ALA A 244 -8.00 13.08 -13.58
CA ALA A 244 -8.36 14.00 -14.63
C ALA A 244 -7.75 13.60 -15.98
#